data_6c3671413cce84370e75931fbc8054c0
#
_entry.id   6c3671413cce84370e75931fbc8054c0
#
_cell.length_a   1.000
_cell.length_b   1.000
_cell.length_c   1.000
_cell.angle_alpha   90.00
_cell.angle_beta   90.00
_cell.angle_gamma   90.00
#
_symmetry.space_group_name_H-M   'P 1'
#
loop_
_entity.id
_entity.type
_entity.pdbx_description
1 polymer ?
#
loop_
_entity_poly.entity_id
_entity_poly.type
_entity_poly.pdbx_seq_one_letter_code
_entity_poly.pdbx_strand_id
1 'polypeptide(L)'
;MTSFDTIIIGAGHNGLVAAGFLAKSGRKVLVLEAADTAGGGARTVEFAPGFRVSGLAHVVNRLHPQVMSGLKLDRTLFEGEAVPTLALDAERGPAVLHGGYGETLEGVSETEAAAFAAMRKKLMLQAGVLKSFLTRKPPRPGDIGLSDAFQLGLTGLGLLRHGRQEARDFARMLLMNVADIADEYLTDDRLKGLIAFDATLGIHLGPRSPTSLLGLFYRLTGEVLGQAGGQYLPKGGMGTLARALETAAIAAGARIRFSSPVAQILTEKGNATGVVLQSGEELRATEVVSAIHPVTTLRTFLPADE
;
A
#
# COMPACT_ATOMS: atom_id res chain seq x y z
N MET A 1 -11.17 20.18 -29.44
CA MET A 1 -11.30 19.24 -28.31
C MET A 1 -10.05 19.35 -27.44
N THR A 2 -10.21 19.54 -26.13
CA THR A 2 -9.05 19.62 -25.23
C THR A 2 -8.49 18.21 -25.08
N SER A 3 -7.31 17.97 -25.65
CA SER A 3 -6.62 16.68 -25.53
C SER A 3 -5.75 16.69 -24.28
N PHE A 4 -5.83 15.64 -23.48
CA PHE A 4 -4.95 15.37 -22.34
C PHE A 4 -3.85 14.39 -22.72
N ASP A 5 -2.71 14.47 -22.04
CA ASP A 5 -1.68 13.46 -22.23
C ASP A 5 -2.07 12.17 -21.46
N THR A 6 -2.67 12.35 -20.26
CA THR A 6 -3.10 11.23 -19.42
C THR A 6 -4.46 11.51 -18.81
N ILE A 7 -5.38 10.55 -18.92
CA ILE A 7 -6.60 10.49 -18.10
C ILE A 7 -6.41 9.43 -17.03
N ILE A 8 -6.71 9.79 -15.77
CA ILE A 8 -6.68 8.88 -14.62
C ILE A 8 -8.12 8.61 -14.16
N ILE A 9 -8.51 7.35 -14.08
CA ILE A 9 -9.81 6.91 -13.59
C ILE A 9 -9.70 6.63 -12.09
N GLY A 10 -10.39 7.44 -11.29
CA GLY A 10 -10.46 7.36 -9.83
C GLY A 10 -9.51 8.31 -9.10
N ALA A 11 -10.06 9.17 -8.23
CA ALA A 11 -9.35 10.07 -7.33
C ALA A 11 -9.14 9.45 -5.93
N GLY A 12 -8.93 8.14 -5.86
CA GLY A 12 -8.41 7.48 -4.66
C GLY A 12 -6.95 7.88 -4.41
N HIS A 13 -6.39 7.53 -3.24
CA HIS A 13 -5.02 7.89 -2.88
C HIS A 13 -3.98 7.52 -3.95
N ASN A 14 -4.11 6.35 -4.61
CA ASN A 14 -3.20 5.93 -5.68
C ASN A 14 -3.33 6.81 -6.94
N GLY A 15 -4.57 7.12 -7.37
CA GLY A 15 -4.83 7.99 -8.51
C GLY A 15 -4.31 9.41 -8.28
N LEU A 16 -4.49 9.95 -7.07
CA LEU A 16 -3.99 11.28 -6.71
C LEU A 16 -2.46 11.34 -6.69
N VAL A 17 -1.79 10.29 -6.18
CA VAL A 17 -0.33 10.19 -6.22
C VAL A 17 0.17 10.14 -7.66
N ALA A 18 -0.42 9.28 -8.49
CA ALA A 18 -0.07 9.19 -9.91
C ALA A 18 -0.27 10.54 -10.63
N ALA A 19 -1.41 11.20 -10.39
CA ALA A 19 -1.72 12.51 -10.95
C ALA A 19 -0.67 13.55 -10.59
N GLY A 20 -0.29 13.62 -9.32
CA GLY A 20 0.71 14.56 -8.85
C GLY A 20 2.08 14.36 -9.50
N PHE A 21 2.55 13.13 -9.60
CA PHE A 21 3.85 12.84 -10.23
C PHE A 21 3.82 13.05 -11.75
N LEU A 22 2.76 12.63 -12.45
CA LEU A 22 2.63 12.83 -13.88
C LEU A 22 2.50 14.32 -14.24
N ALA A 23 1.72 15.08 -13.48
CA ALA A 23 1.62 16.53 -13.69
C ALA A 23 2.97 17.24 -13.44
N LYS A 24 3.71 16.85 -12.39
CA LYS A 24 5.07 17.37 -12.14
C LYS A 24 6.06 17.07 -13.27
N SER A 25 5.85 16.01 -14.03
CA SER A 25 6.66 15.71 -15.22
C SER A 25 6.28 16.52 -16.46
N GLY A 26 5.33 17.46 -16.32
CA GLY A 26 4.88 18.35 -17.41
C GLY A 26 3.72 17.80 -18.23
N ARG A 27 3.13 16.65 -17.87
CA ARG A 27 1.98 16.08 -18.57
C ARG A 27 0.70 16.83 -18.24
N LYS A 28 -0.19 16.97 -19.22
CA LYS A 28 -1.57 17.45 -19.04
C LYS A 28 -2.43 16.31 -18.50
N VAL A 29 -2.67 16.31 -17.19
CA VAL A 29 -3.37 15.24 -16.47
C VAL A 29 -4.79 15.65 -16.14
N LEU A 30 -5.76 14.76 -16.44
CA LEU A 30 -7.14 14.83 -15.96
C LEU A 30 -7.45 13.62 -15.11
N VAL A 31 -7.91 13.84 -13.89
CA VAL A 31 -8.44 12.80 -13.00
C VAL A 31 -9.96 12.84 -13.05
N LEU A 32 -10.61 11.70 -13.27
CA LEU A 32 -12.05 11.53 -13.29
C LEU A 32 -12.49 10.73 -12.06
N GLU A 33 -13.32 11.32 -11.22
CA GLU A 33 -13.86 10.70 -10.01
C GLU A 33 -15.38 10.59 -10.11
N ALA A 34 -15.90 9.43 -9.79
CA ALA A 34 -17.34 9.17 -9.82
C ALA A 34 -18.09 9.87 -8.67
N ALA A 35 -17.44 9.95 -7.50
CA ALA A 35 -18.00 10.64 -6.34
C ALA A 35 -17.84 12.16 -6.44
N ASP A 36 -18.47 12.87 -5.53
CA ASP A 36 -18.38 14.33 -5.36
C ASP A 36 -17.10 14.76 -4.62
N THR A 37 -16.33 13.81 -4.07
CA THR A 37 -15.13 14.05 -3.28
C THR A 37 -14.04 13.04 -3.58
N ALA A 38 -12.79 13.45 -3.42
CA ALA A 38 -11.64 12.58 -3.54
C ALA A 38 -11.45 11.66 -2.31
N GLY A 39 -10.59 10.66 -2.48
CA GLY A 39 -10.07 9.83 -1.38
C GLY A 39 -10.36 8.34 -1.52
N GLY A 40 -11.39 7.94 -2.26
CA GLY A 40 -11.74 6.52 -2.40
C GLY A 40 -11.92 5.84 -1.04
N GLY A 41 -11.21 4.74 -0.79
CA GLY A 41 -11.24 4.04 0.52
C GLY A 41 -10.62 4.81 1.69
N ALA A 42 -9.89 5.90 1.43
CA ALA A 42 -9.26 6.74 2.46
C ALA A 42 -10.08 8.00 2.80
N ARG A 43 -11.32 8.13 2.30
CA ARG A 43 -12.17 9.27 2.64
C ARG A 43 -12.75 9.14 4.05
N THR A 44 -13.00 10.28 4.69
CA THR A 44 -13.83 10.37 5.91
C THR A 44 -15.28 10.50 5.50
N VAL A 45 -16.15 9.69 6.08
CA VAL A 45 -17.59 9.70 5.84
C VAL A 45 -18.34 10.13 7.11
N GLU A 46 -19.44 10.84 6.95
CA GLU A 46 -20.36 11.15 8.02
C GLU A 46 -21.48 10.11 8.01
N PHE A 47 -21.57 9.31 9.08
CA PHE A 47 -22.57 8.23 9.17
C PHE A 47 -23.79 8.62 10.01
N ALA A 48 -23.69 9.72 10.79
CA ALA A 48 -24.79 10.38 11.49
C ALA A 48 -24.44 11.87 11.64
N PRO A 49 -25.41 12.77 11.81
CA PRO A 49 -25.17 14.20 11.93
C PRO A 49 -24.09 14.54 12.98
N GLY A 50 -22.97 15.12 12.55
CA GLY A 50 -21.82 15.46 13.39
C GLY A 50 -20.87 14.30 13.72
N PHE A 51 -21.19 13.06 13.34
CA PHE A 51 -20.36 11.88 13.61
C PHE A 51 -19.65 11.42 12.34
N ARG A 52 -18.33 11.47 12.37
CA ARG A 52 -17.47 11.13 11.23
C ARG A 52 -16.51 9.99 11.55
N VAL A 53 -16.28 9.14 10.56
CA VAL A 53 -15.38 8.00 10.65
C VAL A 53 -14.63 7.82 9.34
N SER A 54 -13.47 7.18 9.37
CA SER A 54 -12.80 6.72 8.16
C SER A 54 -13.65 5.65 7.48
N GLY A 55 -13.94 5.86 6.19
CA GLY A 55 -14.91 5.02 5.47
C GLY A 55 -14.45 3.57 5.33
N LEU A 56 -13.16 3.34 5.05
CA LEU A 56 -12.59 2.01 4.88
C LEU A 56 -11.18 1.93 5.51
N ALA A 57 -10.21 2.67 4.98
CA ALA A 57 -8.86 2.73 5.57
C ALA A 57 -8.90 3.60 6.82
N HIS A 58 -8.39 3.07 7.95
CA HIS A 58 -8.44 3.73 9.25
C HIS A 58 -7.06 4.13 9.80
N VAL A 59 -5.98 3.51 9.30
CA VAL A 59 -4.59 3.84 9.67
C VAL A 59 -3.70 3.93 8.45
N VAL A 60 -2.62 4.68 8.57
CA VAL A 60 -1.53 4.74 7.60
C VAL A 60 -0.37 3.91 8.13
N ASN A 61 0.01 2.90 7.39
CA ASN A 61 1.14 2.03 7.71
C ASN A 61 2.13 1.89 6.54
N ARG A 62 1.80 2.43 5.39
CA ARG A 62 2.61 2.40 4.15
C ARG A 62 2.40 3.68 3.37
N LEU A 63 3.19 4.68 3.67
CA LEU A 63 3.28 5.89 2.87
C LEU A 63 4.73 6.06 2.44
N HIS A 64 4.99 5.71 1.18
CA HIS A 64 6.36 5.66 0.68
C HIS A 64 7.05 7.03 0.83
N PRO A 65 8.30 7.10 1.34
CA PRO A 65 9.01 8.36 1.56
C PRO A 65 9.10 9.25 0.32
N GLN A 66 9.20 8.65 -0.88
CA GLN A 66 9.17 9.39 -2.15
C GLN A 66 7.83 10.08 -2.40
N VAL A 67 6.71 9.54 -1.92
CA VAL A 67 5.40 10.21 -2.03
C VAL A 67 5.39 11.44 -1.12
N MET A 68 5.82 11.27 0.13
CA MET A 68 5.93 12.39 1.08
C MET A 68 6.79 13.54 0.53
N SER A 69 8.03 13.23 0.14
CA SER A 69 8.98 14.22 -0.36
C SER A 69 8.62 14.73 -1.77
N GLY A 70 8.23 13.83 -2.67
CA GLY A 70 7.92 14.12 -4.06
C GLY A 70 6.69 15.02 -4.21
N LEU A 71 5.67 14.83 -3.39
CA LEU A 71 4.47 15.67 -3.37
C LEU A 71 4.50 16.76 -2.29
N LYS A 72 5.61 16.87 -1.53
CA LYS A 72 5.80 17.86 -0.46
C LYS A 72 4.65 17.83 0.56
N LEU A 73 4.24 16.62 0.96
CA LEU A 73 3.20 16.47 1.98
C LEU A 73 3.70 16.94 3.33
N ASP A 74 2.83 17.61 4.09
CA ASP A 74 3.17 18.10 5.42
C ASP A 74 3.30 16.92 6.40
N ARG A 75 4.44 16.86 7.10
CA ARG A 75 4.71 15.83 8.11
C ARG A 75 3.82 15.96 9.35
N THR A 76 3.32 17.16 9.60
CA THR A 76 2.42 17.45 10.73
C THR A 76 1.06 16.75 10.62
N LEU A 77 0.73 16.21 9.44
CA LEU A 77 -0.41 15.29 9.26
C LEU A 77 -0.35 14.07 10.20
N PHE A 78 0.84 13.68 10.65
CA PHE A 78 1.12 12.50 11.46
C PHE A 78 1.80 12.86 12.78
N GLU A 79 1.44 13.99 13.39
CA GLU A 79 1.95 14.35 14.71
C GLU A 79 1.49 13.34 15.76
N GLY A 80 2.43 12.89 16.59
CA GLY A 80 2.20 11.96 17.68
C GLY A 80 3.01 10.66 17.54
N GLU A 81 2.75 9.74 18.43
CA GLU A 81 3.39 8.42 18.44
C GLU A 81 2.66 7.44 17.50
N ALA A 82 3.36 6.38 17.12
CA ALA A 82 2.75 5.28 16.39
C ALA A 82 1.63 4.66 17.23
N VAL A 83 0.49 4.39 16.60
CA VAL A 83 -0.65 3.74 17.26
C VAL A 83 -0.25 2.32 17.68
N PRO A 84 -0.40 1.97 18.97
CA PRO A 84 -0.10 0.63 19.43
C PRO A 84 -1.10 -0.40 18.86
N THR A 85 -0.65 -1.64 18.72
CA THR A 85 -1.51 -2.76 18.34
C THR A 85 -1.77 -3.63 19.55
N LEU A 86 -3.04 -3.97 19.79
CA LEU A 86 -3.48 -4.79 20.92
C LEU A 86 -3.92 -6.17 20.43
N ALA A 87 -3.37 -7.21 21.04
CA ALA A 87 -3.92 -8.56 20.97
C ALA A 87 -4.72 -8.86 22.23
N LEU A 88 -6.03 -8.97 22.06
CA LEU A 88 -6.97 -9.18 23.16
C LEU A 88 -7.08 -10.67 23.51
N ASP A 89 -7.34 -10.93 24.79
CA ASP A 89 -7.61 -12.26 25.32
C ASP A 89 -8.74 -12.14 26.37
N ALA A 90 -9.61 -13.13 26.42
CA ALA A 90 -10.77 -13.09 27.33
C ALA A 90 -10.39 -13.32 28.80
N GLU A 91 -9.31 -14.06 29.05
CA GLU A 91 -8.90 -14.50 30.38
C GLU A 91 -7.64 -13.77 30.87
N ARG A 92 -6.78 -13.38 29.97
CA ARG A 92 -5.52 -12.68 30.26
C ARG A 92 -5.65 -11.23 29.80
N GLY A 93 -4.92 -10.32 30.39
CA GLY A 93 -4.84 -8.95 29.90
C GLY A 93 -4.31 -8.89 28.45
N PRO A 94 -4.46 -7.75 27.74
CA PRO A 94 -3.98 -7.62 26.38
C PRO A 94 -2.45 -7.72 26.29
N ALA A 95 -1.96 -8.28 25.19
CA ALA A 95 -0.58 -8.03 24.76
C ALA A 95 -0.57 -6.78 23.88
N VAL A 96 0.33 -5.83 24.18
CA VAL A 96 0.40 -4.54 23.48
C VAL A 96 1.75 -4.40 22.77
N LEU A 97 1.69 -4.11 21.48
CA LEU A 97 2.85 -3.81 20.65
C LEU A 97 2.97 -2.31 20.44
N HIS A 98 4.05 -1.72 20.90
CA HIS A 98 4.35 -0.30 20.72
C HIS A 98 5.39 -0.06 19.61
N GLY A 99 5.41 1.17 19.10
CA GLY A 99 6.39 1.63 18.12
C GLY A 99 6.27 0.94 16.76
N GLY A 100 7.40 0.78 16.07
CA GLY A 100 7.45 0.16 14.75
C GLY A 100 7.31 -1.35 14.80
N TYR A 101 6.08 -1.85 14.87
CA TYR A 101 5.76 -3.29 14.93
C TYR A 101 6.36 -3.99 16.16
N GLY A 102 6.08 -3.47 17.34
CA GLY A 102 6.52 -4.07 18.60
C GLY A 102 8.02 -3.84 18.88
N GLU A 103 8.47 -2.60 18.80
CA GLU A 103 9.78 -2.19 19.32
C GLU A 103 9.87 -2.48 20.81
N THR A 104 8.76 -2.28 21.53
CA THR A 104 8.54 -2.72 22.91
C THR A 104 7.20 -3.41 23.05
N LEU A 105 7.11 -4.36 23.98
CA LEU A 105 5.89 -5.12 24.28
C LEU A 105 5.50 -4.94 25.73
N GLU A 106 4.19 -4.93 25.99
CA GLU A 106 3.59 -4.98 27.32
C GLU A 106 2.62 -6.15 27.44
N GLY A 107 2.36 -6.62 28.64
CA GLY A 107 1.40 -7.68 28.92
C GLY A 107 1.87 -9.11 28.54
N VAL A 108 3.17 -9.30 28.30
CA VAL A 108 3.81 -10.59 28.01
C VAL A 108 5.00 -10.83 28.95
N SER A 109 5.49 -12.07 29.03
CA SER A 109 6.69 -12.38 29.80
C SER A 109 7.95 -11.80 29.14
N GLU A 110 9.01 -11.59 29.93
CA GLU A 110 10.31 -11.13 29.40
C GLU A 110 10.87 -12.10 28.38
N THR A 111 10.70 -13.42 28.59
CA THR A 111 11.12 -14.45 27.64
C THR A 111 10.41 -14.31 26.29
N GLU A 112 9.08 -14.10 26.33
CA GLU A 112 8.27 -13.91 25.12
C GLU A 112 8.62 -12.61 24.42
N ALA A 113 8.85 -11.53 25.17
CA ALA A 113 9.28 -10.24 24.61
C ALA A 113 10.66 -10.37 23.89
N ALA A 114 11.61 -11.09 24.49
CA ALA A 114 12.92 -11.35 23.88
C ALA A 114 12.81 -12.20 22.60
N ALA A 115 11.97 -13.24 22.63
CA ALA A 115 11.71 -14.09 21.46
C ALA A 115 11.05 -13.31 20.31
N PHE A 116 10.06 -12.48 20.63
CA PHE A 116 9.44 -11.60 19.64
C PHE A 116 10.44 -10.61 19.04
N ALA A 117 11.30 -9.99 19.86
CA ALA A 117 12.33 -9.06 19.39
C ALA A 117 13.31 -9.74 18.43
N ALA A 118 13.71 -10.98 18.71
CA ALA A 118 14.58 -11.78 17.82
C ALA A 118 13.88 -12.08 16.48
N MET A 119 12.64 -12.53 16.51
CA MET A 119 11.82 -12.76 15.32
C MET A 119 11.63 -11.47 14.52
N ARG A 120 11.20 -10.38 15.18
CA ARG A 120 11.01 -9.07 14.56
C ARG A 120 12.27 -8.59 13.84
N LYS A 121 13.44 -8.70 14.48
CA LYS A 121 14.73 -8.32 13.86
C LYS A 121 14.95 -9.06 12.54
N LYS A 122 14.68 -10.36 12.51
CA LYS A 122 14.81 -11.18 11.31
C LYS A 122 13.78 -10.78 10.24
N LEU A 123 12.51 -10.64 10.61
CA LEU A 123 11.44 -10.24 9.70
C LEU A 123 11.69 -8.86 9.07
N MET A 124 12.15 -7.87 9.86
CA MET A 124 12.48 -6.53 9.37
C MET A 124 13.65 -6.54 8.38
N LEU A 125 14.68 -7.35 8.64
CA LEU A 125 15.81 -7.52 7.72
C LEU A 125 15.33 -8.08 6.37
N GLN A 126 14.51 -9.13 6.39
CA GLN A 126 13.99 -9.78 5.20
C GLN A 126 13.02 -8.89 4.43
N ALA A 127 12.13 -8.17 5.13
CA ALA A 127 11.24 -7.18 4.53
C ALA A 127 12.02 -6.04 3.86
N GLY A 128 13.14 -5.63 4.47
CA GLY A 128 14.04 -4.62 3.90
C GLY A 128 14.58 -4.98 2.52
N VAL A 129 14.85 -6.26 2.29
CA VAL A 129 15.25 -6.76 0.95
C VAL A 129 14.14 -6.53 -0.07
N LEU A 130 12.90 -6.85 0.29
CA LEU A 130 11.73 -6.69 -0.59
C LEU A 130 11.37 -5.23 -0.84
N LYS A 131 11.66 -4.34 0.12
CA LYS A 131 11.37 -2.91 0.00
C LYS A 131 11.97 -2.29 -1.28
N SER A 132 13.12 -2.78 -1.73
CA SER A 132 13.79 -2.30 -2.94
C SER A 132 12.99 -2.54 -4.24
N PHE A 133 12.04 -3.48 -4.23
CA PHE A 133 11.19 -3.81 -5.38
C PHE A 133 9.91 -2.98 -5.45
N LEU A 134 9.52 -2.28 -4.38
CA LEU A 134 8.26 -1.52 -4.34
C LEU A 134 8.18 -0.35 -5.34
N THR A 135 9.32 0.17 -5.76
CA THR A 135 9.41 1.32 -6.68
C THR A 135 9.85 0.93 -8.09
N ARG A 136 9.85 -0.37 -8.39
CA ARG A 136 10.33 -0.89 -9.67
C ARG A 136 9.26 -1.72 -10.34
N LYS A 137 9.31 -1.72 -11.68
CA LYS A 137 8.50 -2.64 -12.46
C LYS A 137 9.00 -4.08 -12.19
N PRO A 138 8.12 -5.01 -11.82
CA PRO A 138 8.53 -6.39 -11.63
C PRO A 138 9.02 -6.99 -12.95
N PRO A 139 10.06 -7.84 -12.93
CA PRO A 139 10.52 -8.53 -14.12
C PRO A 139 9.42 -9.43 -14.67
N ARG A 140 9.29 -9.53 -15.98
CA ARG A 140 8.35 -10.45 -16.60
C ARG A 140 8.91 -11.87 -16.56
N PRO A 141 8.17 -12.86 -16.06
CA PRO A 141 8.57 -14.26 -16.16
C PRO A 141 8.82 -14.63 -17.64
N GLY A 142 10.01 -15.13 -17.95
CA GLY A 142 10.41 -15.50 -19.33
C GLY A 142 11.05 -14.40 -20.17
N ASP A 143 11.06 -13.15 -19.69
CA ASP A 143 11.70 -12.00 -20.38
C ASP A 143 12.46 -11.15 -19.35
N ILE A 144 13.50 -11.74 -18.78
CA ILE A 144 14.38 -11.06 -17.81
C ILE A 144 15.46 -10.30 -18.61
N GLY A 145 15.30 -8.98 -18.71
CA GLY A 145 16.28 -8.12 -19.33
C GLY A 145 17.59 -8.02 -18.53
N LEU A 146 18.65 -7.51 -19.16
CA LEU A 146 19.95 -7.29 -18.51
C LEU A 146 19.84 -6.39 -17.25
N SER A 147 18.98 -5.38 -17.31
CA SER A 147 18.70 -4.49 -16.17
C SER A 147 18.08 -5.24 -14.98
N ASP A 148 17.15 -6.17 -15.27
CA ASP A 148 16.49 -6.96 -14.26
C ASP A 148 17.45 -7.98 -13.62
N ALA A 149 18.25 -8.65 -14.46
CA ALA A 149 19.29 -9.58 -14.01
C ALA A 149 20.33 -8.87 -13.13
N PHE A 150 20.77 -7.67 -13.52
CA PHE A 150 21.70 -6.85 -12.73
C PHE A 150 21.10 -6.48 -11.37
N GLN A 151 19.84 -6.07 -11.34
CA GLN A 151 19.14 -5.70 -10.11
C GLN A 151 18.93 -6.89 -9.17
N LEU A 152 18.53 -8.04 -9.72
CA LEU A 152 18.41 -9.28 -8.95
C LEU A 152 19.78 -9.68 -8.39
N GLY A 153 20.84 -9.53 -9.18
CA GLY A 153 22.22 -9.74 -8.75
C GLY A 153 22.65 -8.82 -7.62
N LEU A 154 22.36 -7.51 -7.71
CA LEU A 154 22.64 -6.55 -6.63
C LEU A 154 21.88 -6.86 -5.35
N THR A 155 20.61 -7.26 -5.48
CA THR A 155 19.78 -7.66 -4.33
C THR A 155 20.32 -8.93 -3.68
N GLY A 156 20.68 -9.94 -4.47
CA GLY A 156 21.32 -11.16 -4.01
C GLY A 156 22.66 -10.89 -3.32
N LEU A 157 23.50 -10.03 -3.90
CA LEU A 157 24.78 -9.63 -3.30
C LEU A 157 24.56 -8.85 -1.99
N GLY A 158 23.58 -7.96 -1.96
CA GLY A 158 23.17 -7.25 -0.73
C GLY A 158 22.78 -8.22 0.37
N LEU A 159 21.98 -9.23 0.03
CA LEU A 159 21.56 -10.27 0.97
C LEU A 159 22.75 -11.12 1.45
N LEU A 160 23.66 -11.49 0.55
CA LEU A 160 24.88 -12.24 0.89
C LEU A 160 25.85 -11.47 1.81
N ARG A 161 25.81 -10.13 1.80
CA ARG A 161 26.58 -9.29 2.75
C ARG A 161 26.12 -9.48 4.19
N HIS A 162 24.88 -9.88 4.42
CA HIS A 162 24.35 -10.26 5.74
C HIS A 162 24.71 -11.71 6.13
N GLY A 163 25.36 -12.47 5.23
CA GLY A 163 25.80 -13.83 5.44
C GLY A 163 25.00 -14.85 4.62
N ARG A 164 25.65 -15.98 4.32
CA ARG A 164 25.02 -17.06 3.54
C ARG A 164 23.81 -17.68 4.24
N GLN A 165 23.80 -17.67 5.57
CA GLN A 165 22.67 -18.17 6.35
C GLN A 165 21.44 -17.30 6.15
N GLU A 166 21.57 -15.97 6.20
CA GLU A 166 20.46 -15.03 5.96
C GLU A 166 19.91 -15.17 4.54
N ALA A 167 20.75 -15.43 3.55
CA ALA A 167 20.31 -15.66 2.18
C ALA A 167 19.48 -16.96 2.04
N ARG A 168 19.90 -18.03 2.73
CA ARG A 168 19.13 -19.29 2.78
C ARG A 168 17.81 -19.12 3.52
N ASP A 169 17.83 -18.40 4.65
CA ASP A 169 16.64 -18.12 5.43
C ASP A 169 15.64 -17.27 4.63
N PHE A 170 16.13 -16.28 3.88
CA PHE A 170 15.26 -15.50 2.99
C PHE A 170 14.55 -16.39 1.96
N ALA A 171 15.31 -17.27 1.28
CA ALA A 171 14.71 -18.17 0.29
C ALA A 171 13.69 -19.13 0.93
N ARG A 172 13.97 -19.66 2.13
CA ARG A 172 13.04 -20.46 2.92
C ARG A 172 11.77 -19.67 3.27
N MET A 173 11.94 -18.49 3.83
CA MET A 173 10.85 -17.65 4.35
C MET A 173 9.94 -17.11 3.25
N LEU A 174 10.43 -16.95 2.01
CA LEU A 174 9.55 -16.60 0.87
C LEU A 174 8.46 -17.65 0.60
N LEU A 175 8.73 -18.91 0.92
CA LEU A 175 7.81 -20.03 0.69
C LEU A 175 7.07 -20.46 1.97
N MET A 176 7.48 -19.97 3.13
CA MET A 176 6.88 -20.32 4.42
C MET A 176 5.46 -19.78 4.58
N ASN A 177 4.71 -20.45 5.41
CA ASN A 177 3.50 -19.90 5.99
C ASN A 177 3.81 -19.12 7.28
N VAL A 178 2.92 -18.22 7.67
CA VAL A 178 3.14 -17.35 8.82
C VAL A 178 2.97 -18.08 10.16
N ALA A 179 2.18 -19.14 10.21
CA ALA A 179 1.99 -19.91 11.43
C ALA A 179 3.30 -20.61 11.84
N ASP A 180 4.05 -21.18 10.88
CA ASP A 180 5.28 -21.88 11.17
C ASP A 180 6.36 -20.94 11.75
N ILE A 181 6.51 -19.72 11.19
CA ILE A 181 7.46 -18.76 11.76
C ILE A 181 7.03 -18.28 13.16
N ALA A 182 5.72 -18.10 13.37
CA ALA A 182 5.20 -17.76 14.70
C ALA A 182 5.46 -18.88 15.71
N ASP A 183 5.20 -20.14 15.33
CA ASP A 183 5.43 -21.31 16.17
C ASP A 183 6.94 -21.58 16.44
N GLU A 184 7.84 -21.22 15.52
CA GLU A 184 9.30 -21.32 15.73
C GLU A 184 9.80 -20.40 16.85
N TYR A 185 9.18 -19.25 17.08
CA TYR A 185 9.69 -18.23 18.00
C TYR A 185 8.84 -18.04 19.24
N LEU A 186 7.52 -18.16 19.15
CA LEU A 186 6.56 -17.70 20.14
C LEU A 186 5.77 -18.85 20.77
N THR A 187 5.41 -18.67 22.03
CA THR A 187 4.48 -19.56 22.73
C THR A 187 3.15 -18.88 23.06
N ASP A 188 3.12 -17.55 23.15
CA ASP A 188 1.91 -16.77 23.44
C ASP A 188 0.99 -16.69 22.21
N ASP A 189 -0.20 -17.30 22.32
CA ASP A 189 -1.19 -17.36 21.25
C ASP A 189 -1.73 -15.98 20.83
N ARG A 190 -1.72 -14.98 21.74
CA ARG A 190 -2.11 -13.61 21.43
C ARG A 190 -1.16 -13.02 20.39
N LEU A 191 0.15 -13.19 20.57
CA LEU A 191 1.16 -12.71 19.62
C LEU A 191 1.12 -13.50 18.31
N LYS A 192 0.95 -14.81 18.36
CA LYS A 192 0.78 -15.65 17.17
C LYS A 192 -0.45 -15.24 16.36
N GLY A 193 -1.57 -15.02 17.04
CA GLY A 193 -2.82 -14.57 16.40
C GLY A 193 -2.69 -13.20 15.73
N LEU A 194 -2.01 -12.25 16.38
CA LEU A 194 -1.77 -10.92 15.84
C LEU A 194 -0.92 -10.97 14.57
N ILE A 195 0.18 -11.74 14.61
CA ILE A 195 1.08 -11.90 13.45
C ILE A 195 0.35 -12.58 12.30
N ALA A 196 -0.44 -13.62 12.60
CA ALA A 196 -1.26 -14.32 11.61
C ALA A 196 -2.30 -13.40 10.97
N PHE A 197 -2.96 -12.54 11.75
CA PHE A 197 -3.90 -11.55 11.28
C PHE A 197 -3.22 -10.56 10.31
N ASP A 198 -2.10 -9.96 10.71
CA ASP A 198 -1.38 -9.01 9.88
C ASP A 198 -0.88 -9.60 8.55
N ALA A 199 -0.47 -10.88 8.59
CA ALA A 199 0.01 -11.59 7.40
C ALA A 199 -1.10 -11.90 6.39
N THR A 200 -2.32 -12.15 6.89
CA THR A 200 -3.43 -12.61 6.05
C THR A 200 -4.44 -11.52 5.72
N LEU A 201 -4.27 -10.33 6.27
CA LEU A 201 -5.17 -9.20 6.03
C LEU A 201 -5.20 -8.80 4.55
N GLY A 202 -6.36 -8.96 3.93
CA GLY A 202 -6.59 -8.56 2.53
C GLY A 202 -6.11 -9.57 1.49
N ILE A 203 -5.77 -10.79 1.89
CA ILE A 203 -5.42 -11.90 0.97
C ILE A 203 -6.33 -13.11 1.20
N HIS A 204 -6.45 -13.96 0.19
CA HIS A 204 -7.25 -15.20 0.26
C HIS A 204 -6.42 -16.41 0.74
N LEU A 205 -5.54 -16.20 1.70
CA LEU A 205 -4.69 -17.24 2.29
C LEU A 205 -4.96 -17.31 3.80
N GLY A 206 -4.99 -18.53 4.33
CA GLY A 206 -4.97 -18.76 5.77
C GLY A 206 -3.55 -18.72 6.34
N PRO A 207 -3.38 -18.63 7.67
CA PRO A 207 -2.07 -18.55 8.31
C PRO A 207 -1.15 -19.74 8.01
N ARG A 208 -1.71 -20.92 7.74
CA ARG A 208 -0.97 -22.15 7.39
C ARG A 208 -0.86 -22.39 5.87
N SER A 209 -1.36 -21.47 5.04
CA SER A 209 -1.19 -21.54 3.60
C SER A 209 0.26 -21.24 3.20
N PRO A 210 0.85 -21.99 2.27
CA PRO A 210 2.18 -21.67 1.72
C PRO A 210 2.24 -20.20 1.27
N THR A 211 3.38 -19.57 1.45
CA THR A 211 3.65 -18.16 1.07
C THR A 211 2.87 -17.10 1.87
N SER A 212 2.02 -17.45 2.85
CA SER A 212 1.28 -16.45 3.64
C SER A 212 2.20 -15.50 4.43
N LEU A 213 3.45 -15.89 4.72
CA LEU A 213 4.45 -15.01 5.32
C LEU A 213 4.80 -13.79 4.43
N LEU A 214 4.63 -13.87 3.11
CA LEU A 214 4.83 -12.73 2.21
C LEU A 214 3.88 -11.57 2.51
N GLY A 215 2.66 -11.85 2.99
CA GLY A 215 1.73 -10.82 3.43
C GLY A 215 2.31 -10.02 4.60
N LEU A 216 2.94 -10.68 5.56
CA LEU A 216 3.63 -10.02 6.66
C LEU A 216 4.85 -9.23 6.18
N PHE A 217 5.68 -9.77 5.31
CA PHE A 217 6.78 -9.01 4.72
C PHE A 217 6.28 -7.75 4.02
N TYR A 218 5.21 -7.85 3.23
CA TYR A 218 4.61 -6.68 2.58
C TYR A 218 4.10 -5.66 3.61
N ARG A 219 3.52 -6.11 4.73
CA ARG A 219 3.13 -5.24 5.85
C ARG A 219 4.36 -4.52 6.44
N LEU A 220 5.47 -5.22 6.63
CA LEU A 220 6.68 -4.72 7.26
C LEU A 220 7.58 -3.89 6.31
N THR A 221 7.36 -3.93 4.99
CA THR A 221 8.00 -2.98 4.07
C THR A 221 7.48 -1.57 4.27
N GLY A 222 6.34 -1.41 4.95
CA GLY A 222 5.71 -0.13 5.21
C GLY A 222 6.53 0.76 6.14
N GLU A 223 6.50 2.05 5.85
CA GLU A 223 7.18 3.09 6.62
C GLU A 223 6.30 4.34 6.67
N VAL A 224 6.25 4.98 7.81
CA VAL A 224 5.67 6.31 7.99
C VAL A 224 6.64 7.13 8.83
N LEU A 225 6.97 8.34 8.39
CA LEU A 225 7.90 9.27 9.06
C LEU A 225 9.30 8.70 9.36
N GLY A 226 9.74 7.66 8.65
CA GLY A 226 11.02 6.99 8.89
C GLY A 226 10.93 5.80 9.85
N GLN A 227 9.77 5.54 10.44
CA GLN A 227 9.56 4.39 11.31
C GLN A 227 9.00 3.21 10.51
N ALA A 228 9.81 2.19 10.30
CA ALA A 228 9.42 0.97 9.62
C ALA A 228 8.42 0.17 10.49
N GLY A 229 7.35 -0.32 9.86
CA GLY A 229 6.31 -1.10 10.53
C GLY A 229 5.36 -0.29 11.43
N GLY A 230 5.59 1.04 11.61
CA GLY A 230 4.71 1.90 12.38
C GLY A 230 3.33 2.07 11.75
N GLN A 231 2.35 2.39 12.59
CA GLN A 231 0.99 2.74 12.19
C GLN A 231 0.65 4.11 12.75
N TYR A 232 0.04 4.96 11.93
CA TYR A 232 -0.29 6.33 12.31
C TYR A 232 -1.73 6.66 11.94
N LEU A 233 -2.36 7.47 12.75
CA LEU A 233 -3.63 8.11 12.44
C LEU A 233 -3.33 9.52 11.91
N PRO A 234 -3.76 9.86 10.69
CA PRO A 234 -3.67 11.25 10.25
C PRO A 234 -4.53 12.15 11.14
N LYS A 235 -4.03 13.31 11.52
CA LYS A 235 -4.76 14.31 12.31
C LYS A 235 -6.04 14.72 11.55
N GLY A 236 -7.19 14.50 12.16
CA GLY A 236 -8.50 14.72 11.53
C GLY A 236 -8.96 13.57 10.61
N GLY A 237 -8.32 12.39 10.72
CA GLY A 237 -8.69 11.15 10.04
C GLY A 237 -8.12 11.01 8.62
N MET A 238 -8.41 9.87 7.99
CA MET A 238 -7.86 9.50 6.68
C MET A 238 -8.21 10.48 5.55
N GLY A 239 -9.39 11.11 5.63
CA GLY A 239 -9.81 12.13 4.66
C GLY A 239 -8.90 13.36 4.62
N THR A 240 -8.17 13.65 5.70
CA THR A 240 -7.19 14.74 5.70
C THR A 240 -5.97 14.41 4.84
N LEU A 241 -5.50 13.16 4.89
CA LEU A 241 -4.45 12.68 3.99
C LEU A 241 -4.93 12.70 2.53
N ALA A 242 -6.16 12.27 2.27
CA ALA A 242 -6.74 12.32 0.92
C ALA A 242 -6.79 13.74 0.37
N ARG A 243 -7.24 14.71 1.17
CA ARG A 243 -7.24 16.14 0.79
C ARG A 243 -5.83 16.71 0.58
N ALA A 244 -4.86 16.29 1.39
CA ALA A 244 -3.47 16.70 1.20
C ALA A 244 -2.91 16.20 -0.14
N LEU A 245 -3.21 14.95 -0.52
CA LEU A 245 -2.84 14.39 -1.81
C LEU A 245 -3.55 15.08 -2.97
N GLU A 246 -4.84 15.39 -2.85
CA GLU A 246 -5.62 16.15 -3.82
C GLU A 246 -5.02 17.55 -4.04
N THR A 247 -4.78 18.28 -2.95
CA THR A 247 -4.16 19.61 -3.00
C THR A 247 -2.79 19.55 -3.67
N ALA A 248 -1.98 18.55 -3.34
CA ALA A 248 -0.65 18.38 -3.95
C ALA A 248 -0.73 18.05 -5.45
N ALA A 249 -1.68 17.23 -5.87
CA ALA A 249 -1.91 16.92 -7.29
C ALA A 249 -2.34 18.15 -8.09
N ILE A 250 -3.28 18.94 -7.54
CA ILE A 250 -3.74 20.21 -8.15
C ILE A 250 -2.58 21.22 -8.23
N ALA A 251 -1.82 21.37 -7.16
CA ALA A 251 -0.65 22.26 -7.12
C ALA A 251 0.44 21.85 -8.13
N ALA A 252 0.53 20.55 -8.46
CA ALA A 252 1.40 20.04 -9.50
C ALA A 252 0.89 20.31 -10.93
N GLY A 253 -0.36 20.77 -11.10
CA GLY A 253 -0.98 21.08 -12.39
C GLY A 253 -2.01 20.04 -12.87
N ALA A 254 -2.33 19.00 -12.10
CA ALA A 254 -3.39 18.07 -12.44
C ALA A 254 -4.78 18.76 -12.33
N ARG A 255 -5.70 18.39 -13.24
CA ARG A 255 -7.11 18.75 -13.14
C ARG A 255 -7.89 17.58 -12.59
N ILE A 256 -8.81 17.83 -11.66
CA ILE A 256 -9.68 16.81 -11.09
C ILE A 256 -11.12 17.21 -11.39
N ARG A 257 -11.89 16.25 -11.91
CA ARG A 257 -13.31 16.41 -12.21
C ARG A 257 -14.10 15.38 -11.43
N PHE A 258 -14.88 15.84 -10.47
CA PHE A 258 -15.78 15.06 -9.65
C PHE A 258 -17.11 14.78 -10.34
N SER A 259 -17.93 13.92 -9.78
CA SER A 259 -19.25 13.53 -10.31
C SER A 259 -19.19 13.17 -11.80
N SER A 260 -18.09 12.49 -12.19
CA SER A 260 -17.77 12.18 -13.58
C SER A 260 -17.47 10.69 -13.74
N PRO A 261 -18.46 9.81 -13.50
CA PRO A 261 -18.29 8.38 -13.61
C PRO A 261 -17.96 7.95 -15.03
N VAL A 262 -16.88 7.19 -15.19
CA VAL A 262 -16.49 6.59 -16.46
C VAL A 262 -17.39 5.40 -16.74
N ALA A 263 -17.86 5.28 -17.98
CA ALA A 263 -18.64 4.15 -18.46
C ALA A 263 -17.79 3.15 -19.24
N GLN A 264 -16.84 3.65 -20.06
CA GLN A 264 -16.03 2.82 -20.95
C GLN A 264 -14.67 3.46 -21.21
N ILE A 265 -13.66 2.63 -21.45
CA ILE A 265 -12.36 3.00 -22.00
C ILE A 265 -12.44 2.85 -23.53
N LEU A 266 -12.09 3.91 -24.25
CA LEU A 266 -12.00 3.88 -25.70
C LEU A 266 -10.70 3.24 -26.13
N THR A 267 -10.78 2.30 -27.07
CA THR A 267 -9.64 1.59 -27.62
C THR A 267 -9.58 1.74 -29.13
N GLU A 268 -8.40 1.87 -29.68
CA GLU A 268 -8.13 1.87 -31.13
C GLU A 268 -6.88 1.04 -31.40
N LYS A 269 -7.02 -0.03 -32.16
CA LYS A 269 -5.90 -0.92 -32.54
C LYS A 269 -5.13 -1.46 -31.32
N GLY A 270 -5.86 -1.89 -30.27
CA GLY A 270 -5.27 -2.42 -29.02
C GLY A 270 -4.66 -1.37 -28.10
N ASN A 271 -4.88 -0.07 -28.34
CA ASN A 271 -4.39 1.01 -27.48
C ASN A 271 -5.55 1.81 -26.90
N ALA A 272 -5.47 2.14 -25.61
CA ALA A 272 -6.41 3.07 -24.98
C ALA A 272 -6.20 4.49 -25.51
N THR A 273 -7.28 5.13 -25.99
CA THR A 273 -7.26 6.45 -26.62
C THR A 273 -8.13 7.47 -25.90
N GLY A 274 -8.78 7.09 -24.81
CA GLY A 274 -9.66 7.96 -24.04
C GLY A 274 -10.68 7.20 -23.23
N VAL A 275 -11.71 7.91 -22.79
CA VAL A 275 -12.82 7.36 -22.03
C VAL A 275 -14.14 7.96 -22.46
N VAL A 276 -15.24 7.22 -22.22
CA VAL A 276 -16.63 7.73 -22.29
C VAL A 276 -17.16 7.84 -20.88
N LEU A 277 -17.74 8.96 -20.53
CA LEU A 277 -18.46 9.15 -19.27
C LEU A 277 -19.87 8.55 -19.34
N GLN A 278 -20.49 8.29 -18.19
CA GLN A 278 -21.90 7.88 -18.16
C GLN A 278 -22.85 8.92 -18.75
N SER A 279 -22.43 10.20 -18.81
CA SER A 279 -23.16 11.26 -19.50
C SER A 279 -23.15 11.16 -21.03
N GLY A 280 -22.34 10.26 -21.61
CA GLY A 280 -22.09 10.17 -23.04
C GLY A 280 -20.96 11.08 -23.54
N GLU A 281 -20.34 11.88 -22.70
CA GLU A 281 -19.21 12.74 -23.08
C GLU A 281 -17.96 11.89 -23.35
N GLU A 282 -17.34 12.07 -24.51
CA GLU A 282 -16.07 11.47 -24.87
C GLU A 282 -14.91 12.39 -24.52
N LEU A 283 -13.88 11.84 -23.86
CA LEU A 283 -12.65 12.54 -23.52
C LEU A 283 -11.46 11.76 -24.08
N ARG A 284 -10.60 12.44 -24.85
CA ARG A 284 -9.46 11.82 -25.52
C ARG A 284 -8.16 12.09 -24.77
N ALA A 285 -7.30 11.06 -24.73
CA ALA A 285 -5.97 11.13 -24.16
C ALA A 285 -5.01 10.16 -24.87
N THR A 286 -3.72 10.43 -24.75
CA THR A 286 -2.67 9.53 -25.26
C THR A 286 -2.53 8.28 -24.38
N GLU A 287 -2.88 8.38 -23.10
CA GLU A 287 -2.74 7.31 -22.11
C GLU A 287 -3.93 7.34 -21.13
N VAL A 288 -4.40 6.17 -20.75
CA VAL A 288 -5.41 5.99 -19.71
C VAL A 288 -4.81 5.17 -18.58
N VAL A 289 -4.83 5.72 -17.36
CA VAL A 289 -4.38 5.06 -16.13
C VAL A 289 -5.61 4.76 -15.29
N SER A 290 -5.86 3.50 -15.01
CA SER A 290 -6.93 3.11 -14.09
C SER A 290 -6.36 2.93 -12.67
N ALA A 291 -6.88 3.71 -11.72
CA ALA A 291 -6.56 3.64 -10.30
C ALA A 291 -7.70 3.04 -9.46
N ILE A 292 -8.63 2.37 -10.11
CA ILE A 292 -9.74 1.65 -9.49
C ILE A 292 -9.48 0.13 -9.49
N HIS A 293 -10.47 -0.64 -9.02
CA HIS A 293 -10.35 -2.09 -8.95
C HIS A 293 -10.10 -2.71 -10.34
N PRO A 294 -9.08 -3.58 -10.52
CA PRO A 294 -8.68 -4.10 -11.84
C PRO A 294 -9.77 -4.92 -12.52
N VAL A 295 -10.59 -5.67 -11.76
CA VAL A 295 -11.70 -6.43 -12.34
C VAL A 295 -12.74 -5.49 -12.97
N THR A 296 -13.06 -4.37 -12.33
CA THR A 296 -13.97 -3.36 -12.90
C THR A 296 -13.36 -2.76 -14.17
N THR A 297 -12.08 -2.43 -14.14
CA THR A 297 -11.37 -1.90 -15.32
C THR A 297 -11.44 -2.87 -16.49
N LEU A 298 -11.04 -4.13 -16.26
CA LEU A 298 -10.86 -5.12 -17.33
C LEU A 298 -12.17 -5.75 -17.81
N ARG A 299 -13.17 -5.92 -16.91
CA ARG A 299 -14.43 -6.60 -17.27
C ARG A 299 -15.58 -5.65 -17.57
N THR A 300 -15.53 -4.43 -17.04
CA THR A 300 -16.65 -3.49 -17.18
C THR A 300 -16.32 -2.35 -18.12
N PHE A 301 -15.10 -1.82 -18.07
CA PHE A 301 -14.75 -0.62 -18.82
C PHE A 301 -14.06 -0.90 -20.16
N LEU A 302 -13.40 -2.06 -20.32
CA LEU A 302 -12.87 -2.46 -21.62
C LEU A 302 -13.94 -3.15 -22.45
N PRO A 303 -13.93 -2.98 -23.80
CA PRO A 303 -14.75 -3.78 -24.70
C PRO A 303 -14.47 -5.28 -24.54
N ALA A 304 -15.48 -6.11 -24.78
CA ALA A 304 -15.38 -7.56 -24.58
C ALA A 304 -14.44 -8.28 -25.55
N ASP A 305 -14.07 -7.63 -26.61
CA ASP A 305 -13.22 -8.11 -27.72
C ASP A 305 -11.76 -7.58 -27.65
N GLU A 306 -11.42 -6.86 -26.61
CA GLU A 306 -10.07 -6.37 -26.27
C GLU A 306 -9.42 -7.09 -25.02
#